data_d130187280aa8d9669d255e286b1bab3
#
_entry.id   d130187280aa8d9669d255e286b1bab3
#
_cell.length_a   1.000
_cell.length_b   1.000
_cell.length_c   1.000
_cell.angle_alpha   90.00
_cell.angle_beta   90.00
_cell.angle_gamma   90.00
#
_symmetry.space_group_name_H-M   'P 1'
#
loop_
_entity.id
_entity.type
_entity.pdbx_description
1 polymer ?
#
loop_
_entity_poly.entity_id
_entity_poly.type
_entity_poly.pdbx_seq_one_letter_code
_entity_poly.pdbx_strand_id
1 'polypeptide(L)'
;MNREDLLAPESYNLTEEIERFATGDGKLAIIWENGQGKKKEVTYDELIKQANKAANSFEKAGLQKGDIVLVMVPRLIEAYIAYTGALKAGLVVIPSSEMLRAKDISYRLNHSDAKAVIAYELFMDQFEEVEEMKKVTKFVIGKSDTSWISLTDEMETASDEYQAAETKNDDMAFLSYTSGTTGNPKGAVHSHGWAYAHLRTSAEHWLGAKEGDLVWATASPGWQKWIWSPFLATLGSGATGYVYNGKFDPEVYLQILESQKINVLCCTPTEYRLMAKQKNLASFDLSSLHSAVSAGEPLNAEVINVFKEHFNLEVRDGYGQTENTLLVGIMKGMEIRIGSMGKPTPGNRVEIIDENGQPAAEGEVGDIAVHVSTPALFKGYFKDDERTKMQFRGDYYVTGDKASKDDDGYFWFEGRGDDIIISSGYTIGPFEVEDALVKHPAVQECAVIGAPDEIRGTIVKAFVVLVEGNEPSGELVKALQDHVKELTAPYKYPRAIEFLEELPKTASGKIRRVELRQNEKNKS
;
A
#
# COMPACT_ATOMS: atom_id res chain seq x y z
N MET A 1 13.10 -19.06 -8.97
CA MET A 1 12.16 -19.26 -7.84
C MET A 1 10.90 -19.90 -8.39
N ASN A 2 10.51 -21.02 -7.81
CA ASN A 2 9.31 -21.75 -8.20
C ASN A 2 8.22 -21.54 -7.14
N ARG A 3 6.99 -22.02 -7.42
CA ARG A 3 5.87 -21.93 -6.47
C ARG A 3 6.19 -22.58 -5.12
N GLU A 4 6.86 -23.72 -5.15
CA GLU A 4 7.24 -24.50 -3.97
C GLU A 4 8.13 -23.73 -3.01
N ASP A 5 8.98 -22.85 -3.52
CA ASP A 5 9.85 -21.96 -2.74
C ASP A 5 9.05 -20.91 -1.94
N LEU A 6 7.77 -20.70 -2.31
CA LEU A 6 6.85 -19.76 -1.66
C LEU A 6 5.91 -20.40 -0.65
N LEU A 7 5.95 -21.72 -0.49
CA LEU A 7 5.10 -22.42 0.45
C LEU A 7 5.74 -22.46 1.84
N ALA A 8 5.08 -21.85 2.81
CA ALA A 8 5.49 -21.93 4.20
C ALA A 8 5.39 -23.37 4.74
N PRO A 9 6.25 -23.76 5.70
CA PRO A 9 6.07 -24.99 6.46
C PRO A 9 4.66 -25.09 7.05
N GLU A 10 4.16 -26.32 7.30
CA GLU A 10 2.80 -26.50 7.85
C GLU A 10 2.67 -25.83 9.23
N SER A 11 3.63 -26.03 10.12
CA SER A 11 3.75 -25.29 11.37
C SER A 11 4.61 -24.05 11.13
N TYR A 12 4.00 -22.88 11.21
CA TYR A 12 4.68 -21.63 10.88
C TYR A 12 3.98 -20.43 11.54
N ASN A 13 4.75 -19.65 12.30
CA ASN A 13 4.34 -18.33 12.78
C ASN A 13 5.19 -17.27 12.07
N LEU A 14 4.54 -16.33 11.39
CA LEU A 14 5.24 -15.32 10.58
C LEU A 14 6.24 -14.46 11.37
N THR A 15 6.10 -14.36 12.70
CA THR A 15 7.03 -13.60 13.53
C THR A 15 8.42 -14.23 13.59
N GLU A 16 8.56 -15.52 13.24
CA GLU A 16 9.86 -16.20 13.12
C GLU A 16 10.78 -15.50 12.12
N GLU A 17 10.22 -14.90 11.07
CA GLU A 17 10.99 -14.16 10.06
C GLU A 17 11.67 -12.91 10.63
N ILE A 18 11.13 -12.35 11.70
CA ILE A 18 11.69 -11.18 12.39
C ILE A 18 12.56 -11.63 13.55
N GLU A 19 12.07 -12.59 14.34
CA GLU A 19 12.72 -13.09 15.55
C GLU A 19 14.10 -13.72 15.29
N ARG A 20 14.31 -14.33 14.12
CA ARG A 20 15.59 -14.91 13.73
C ARG A 20 16.77 -13.91 13.72
N PHE A 21 16.48 -12.60 13.71
CA PHE A 21 17.50 -11.53 13.77
C PHE A 21 17.74 -11.00 15.20
N ALA A 22 17.02 -11.50 16.20
CA ALA A 22 17.25 -11.20 17.61
C ALA A 22 18.33 -12.15 18.16
N THR A 23 19.58 -11.90 17.78
CA THR A 23 20.72 -12.80 18.03
C THR A 23 21.64 -12.36 19.18
N GLY A 24 21.27 -11.30 19.90
CA GLY A 24 22.04 -10.75 21.02
C GLY A 24 23.25 -9.89 20.59
N ASP A 25 23.36 -9.58 19.31
CA ASP A 25 24.48 -8.81 18.75
C ASP A 25 24.22 -7.29 18.67
N GLY A 26 23.04 -6.84 19.16
CA GLY A 26 22.67 -5.43 19.19
C GLY A 26 22.27 -4.86 17.83
N LYS A 27 21.89 -5.70 16.86
CA LYS A 27 21.43 -5.28 15.53
C LYS A 27 20.22 -4.39 15.64
N LEU A 28 20.26 -3.20 15.00
CA LEU A 28 19.17 -2.26 14.96
C LEU A 28 18.01 -2.79 14.10
N ALA A 29 16.81 -2.78 14.66
CA ALA A 29 15.55 -3.07 13.96
C ALA A 29 14.89 -1.79 13.48
N ILE A 30 14.85 -0.74 14.31
CA ILE A 30 14.12 0.50 14.03
C ILE A 30 14.92 1.71 14.50
N ILE A 31 15.00 2.72 13.64
CA ILE A 31 15.37 4.09 13.99
C ILE A 31 14.12 4.95 13.78
N TRP A 32 13.55 5.45 14.88
CA TRP A 32 12.38 6.31 14.84
C TRP A 32 12.77 7.77 15.06
N GLU A 33 12.17 8.66 14.28
CA GLU A 33 12.35 10.10 14.40
C GLU A 33 11.00 10.82 14.26
N ASN A 34 10.76 11.84 15.12
CA ASN A 34 9.65 12.76 14.95
C ASN A 34 10.08 14.01 14.16
N GLY A 35 9.09 14.79 13.69
CA GLY A 35 9.34 16.04 12.97
C GLY A 35 10.01 17.15 13.80
N GLN A 36 10.39 16.89 15.05
CA GLN A 36 11.05 17.81 15.97
C GLN A 36 12.49 17.38 16.32
N GLY A 37 13.02 16.37 15.62
CA GLY A 37 14.39 15.88 15.80
C GLY A 37 14.58 14.91 16.97
N LYS A 38 13.51 14.50 17.67
CA LYS A 38 13.62 13.46 18.71
C LYS A 38 13.77 12.10 18.04
N LYS A 39 14.83 11.37 18.42
CA LYS A 39 15.12 10.02 17.91
C LYS A 39 15.04 8.97 19.01
N LYS A 40 14.67 7.76 18.59
CA LYS A 40 14.76 6.53 19.38
C LYS A 40 15.27 5.41 18.48
N GLU A 41 16.09 4.56 19.03
CA GLU A 41 16.62 3.37 18.38
C GLU A 41 16.15 2.13 19.15
N VAL A 42 15.84 1.06 18.43
CA VAL A 42 15.44 -0.22 19.02
C VAL A 42 16.14 -1.33 18.25
N THR A 43 16.78 -2.22 18.98
CA THR A 43 17.40 -3.43 18.42
C THR A 43 16.36 -4.51 18.16
N TYR A 44 16.71 -5.53 17.36
CA TYR A 44 15.85 -6.71 17.19
C TYR A 44 15.59 -7.41 18.53
N ASP A 45 16.61 -7.54 19.38
CA ASP A 45 16.49 -8.14 20.71
C ASP A 45 15.48 -7.39 21.58
N GLU A 46 15.56 -6.06 21.59
CA GLU A 46 14.62 -5.21 22.34
C GLU A 46 13.20 -5.26 21.74
N LEU A 47 13.08 -5.24 20.41
CA LEU A 47 11.79 -5.36 19.74
C LEU A 47 11.09 -6.66 20.11
N ILE A 48 11.80 -7.79 20.06
CA ILE A 48 11.23 -9.10 20.39
C ILE A 48 10.91 -9.21 21.88
N LYS A 49 11.76 -8.71 22.79
CA LYS A 49 11.44 -8.65 24.22
C LYS A 49 10.17 -7.84 24.49
N GLN A 50 10.02 -6.68 23.87
CA GLN A 50 8.80 -5.87 24.04
C GLN A 50 7.58 -6.55 23.40
N ALA A 51 7.73 -7.20 22.27
CA ALA A 51 6.66 -7.98 21.65
C ALA A 51 6.24 -9.18 22.54
N ASN A 52 7.19 -9.85 23.19
CA ASN A 52 6.92 -10.91 24.16
C ASN A 52 6.11 -10.39 25.37
N LYS A 53 6.47 -9.23 25.88
CA LYS A 53 5.72 -8.57 26.95
C LYS A 53 4.28 -8.21 26.53
N ALA A 54 4.11 -7.71 25.29
CA ALA A 54 2.78 -7.43 24.74
C ALA A 54 1.96 -8.72 24.59
N ALA A 55 2.56 -9.80 24.07
CA ALA A 55 1.90 -11.11 23.94
C ALA A 55 1.43 -11.66 25.29
N ASN A 56 2.30 -11.62 26.31
CA ASN A 56 1.95 -12.00 27.70
C ASN A 56 0.80 -11.14 28.24
N SER A 57 0.78 -9.84 27.96
CA SER A 57 -0.28 -8.94 28.40
C SER A 57 -1.63 -9.26 27.73
N PHE A 58 -1.62 -9.63 26.45
CA PHE A 58 -2.81 -10.07 25.73
C PHE A 58 -3.36 -11.38 26.29
N GLU A 59 -2.52 -12.36 26.53
CA GLU A 59 -2.92 -13.64 27.13
C GLU A 59 -3.43 -13.47 28.55
N LYS A 60 -2.79 -12.65 29.38
CA LYS A 60 -3.25 -12.28 30.72
C LYS A 60 -4.65 -11.66 30.72
N ALA A 61 -4.98 -10.89 29.67
CA ALA A 61 -6.32 -10.30 29.50
C ALA A 61 -7.35 -11.29 28.94
N GLY A 62 -6.97 -12.55 28.71
CA GLY A 62 -7.84 -13.64 28.27
C GLY A 62 -7.96 -13.82 26.76
N LEU A 63 -7.15 -13.12 25.95
CA LEU A 63 -7.11 -13.33 24.50
C LEU A 63 -6.44 -14.67 24.18
N GLN A 64 -6.94 -15.33 23.16
CA GLN A 64 -6.49 -16.66 22.74
C GLN A 64 -6.14 -16.67 21.25
N LYS A 65 -5.34 -17.64 20.82
CA LYS A 65 -5.06 -17.88 19.40
C LYS A 65 -6.35 -17.86 18.57
N GLY A 66 -6.32 -17.10 17.47
CA GLY A 66 -7.45 -16.92 16.56
C GLY A 66 -8.38 -15.76 16.91
N ASP A 67 -8.25 -15.16 18.10
CA ASP A 67 -9.01 -13.96 18.45
C ASP A 67 -8.59 -12.79 17.55
N ILE A 68 -9.59 -12.03 17.11
CA ILE A 68 -9.39 -10.90 16.22
C ILE A 68 -9.23 -9.61 17.03
N VAL A 69 -8.19 -8.83 16.71
CA VAL A 69 -7.88 -7.56 17.38
C VAL A 69 -7.77 -6.42 16.38
N LEU A 70 -8.43 -5.31 16.66
CA LEU A 70 -8.31 -4.09 15.86
C LEU A 70 -7.13 -3.26 16.39
N VAL A 71 -6.17 -2.93 15.54
CA VAL A 71 -4.97 -2.16 15.92
C VAL A 71 -4.96 -0.81 15.22
N MET A 72 -5.02 0.27 16.00
CA MET A 72 -5.01 1.66 15.54
C MET A 72 -3.89 2.43 16.24
N VAL A 73 -2.69 2.34 15.69
CA VAL A 73 -1.48 2.97 16.23
C VAL A 73 -0.76 3.71 15.09
N PRO A 74 -0.31 4.95 15.30
CA PRO A 74 0.38 5.73 14.25
C PRO A 74 1.80 5.22 14.00
N ARG A 75 2.61 5.98 13.24
CA ARG A 75 4.02 5.66 12.95
C ARG A 75 4.90 5.74 14.20
N LEU A 76 4.73 4.80 15.11
CA LEU A 76 5.47 4.64 16.36
C LEU A 76 6.14 3.28 16.42
N ILE A 77 7.15 3.14 17.25
CA ILE A 77 7.79 1.86 17.57
C ILE A 77 6.76 0.88 18.15
N GLU A 78 5.84 1.39 18.94
CA GLU A 78 4.77 0.67 19.59
C GLU A 78 3.82 -0.03 18.59
N ALA A 79 3.70 0.47 17.35
CA ALA A 79 2.97 -0.25 16.29
C ALA A 79 3.66 -1.57 15.95
N TYR A 80 4.97 -1.56 15.77
CA TYR A 80 5.75 -2.79 15.50
C TYR A 80 5.66 -3.78 16.65
N ILE A 81 5.73 -3.28 17.90
CA ILE A 81 5.60 -4.10 19.11
C ILE A 81 4.22 -4.74 19.19
N ALA A 82 3.16 -3.95 19.02
CA ALA A 82 1.77 -4.44 19.11
C ALA A 82 1.45 -5.48 18.04
N TYR A 83 1.85 -5.23 16.79
CA TYR A 83 1.66 -6.19 15.70
C TYR A 83 2.45 -7.48 15.93
N THR A 84 3.75 -7.37 16.26
CA THR A 84 4.59 -8.55 16.50
C THR A 84 4.07 -9.35 17.69
N GLY A 85 3.72 -8.70 18.80
CA GLY A 85 3.17 -9.37 19.98
C GLY A 85 1.83 -10.06 19.72
N ALA A 86 0.92 -9.39 19.02
CA ALA A 86 -0.37 -9.97 18.65
C ALA A 86 -0.20 -11.20 17.73
N LEU A 87 0.61 -11.09 16.68
CA LEU A 87 0.86 -12.19 15.75
C LEU A 87 1.62 -13.35 16.41
N LYS A 88 2.53 -13.05 17.31
CA LYS A 88 3.25 -14.06 18.10
C LYS A 88 2.33 -14.83 19.03
N ALA A 89 1.33 -14.16 19.61
CA ALA A 89 0.26 -14.79 20.38
C ALA A 89 -0.79 -15.52 19.52
N GLY A 90 -0.63 -15.53 18.19
CA GLY A 90 -1.56 -16.16 17.26
C GLY A 90 -2.87 -15.39 17.09
N LEU A 91 -2.91 -14.11 17.49
CA LEU A 91 -4.06 -13.24 17.25
C LEU A 91 -4.12 -12.80 15.79
N VAL A 92 -5.32 -12.48 15.33
CA VAL A 92 -5.58 -11.96 13.99
C VAL A 92 -5.66 -10.44 14.04
N VAL A 93 -4.83 -9.76 13.29
CA VAL A 93 -4.76 -8.30 13.32
C VAL A 93 -5.63 -7.67 12.24
N ILE A 94 -6.50 -6.72 12.64
CA ILE A 94 -7.16 -5.78 11.73
C ILE A 94 -6.34 -4.50 11.70
N PRO A 95 -5.56 -4.25 10.63
CA PRO A 95 -4.87 -2.98 10.45
C PRO A 95 -5.89 -1.85 10.32
N SER A 96 -5.77 -0.82 11.15
CA SER A 96 -6.74 0.27 11.20
C SER A 96 -6.05 1.62 11.21
N SER A 97 -6.40 2.46 10.23
CA SER A 97 -5.88 3.81 10.11
C SER A 97 -6.50 4.73 11.16
N GLU A 98 -5.69 5.65 11.66
CA GLU A 98 -6.12 6.76 12.54
C GLU A 98 -7.17 7.68 11.90
N MET A 99 -7.41 7.56 10.62
CA MET A 99 -8.41 8.33 9.89
C MET A 99 -9.82 7.73 9.95
N LEU A 100 -9.99 6.52 10.48
CA LEU A 100 -11.29 5.88 10.63
C LEU A 100 -12.16 6.69 11.60
N ARG A 101 -13.48 6.69 11.35
CA ARG A 101 -14.47 7.30 12.22
C ARG A 101 -15.26 6.22 12.99
N ALA A 102 -16.01 6.62 13.98
CA ALA A 102 -16.80 5.70 14.82
C ALA A 102 -17.61 4.70 13.99
N LYS A 103 -18.26 5.13 12.90
CA LYS A 103 -19.00 4.26 11.98
C LYS A 103 -18.11 3.18 11.33
N ASP A 104 -16.90 3.53 10.96
CA ASP A 104 -15.96 2.60 10.29
C ASP A 104 -15.42 1.58 11.28
N ILE A 105 -15.17 2.02 12.51
CA ILE A 105 -14.72 1.18 13.63
C ILE A 105 -15.82 0.21 14.03
N SER A 106 -17.03 0.73 14.28
CA SER A 106 -18.22 -0.06 14.62
C SER A 106 -18.45 -1.18 13.60
N TYR A 107 -18.43 -0.84 12.30
CA TYR A 107 -18.58 -1.84 11.26
C TYR A 107 -17.52 -2.96 11.34
N ARG A 108 -16.23 -2.60 11.52
CA ARG A 108 -15.15 -3.59 11.58
C ARG A 108 -15.26 -4.49 12.80
N LEU A 109 -15.53 -3.92 13.97
CA LEU A 109 -15.68 -4.67 15.22
C LEU A 109 -16.86 -5.66 15.12
N ASN A 110 -18.00 -5.19 14.63
CA ASN A 110 -19.20 -6.02 14.50
C ASN A 110 -19.04 -7.10 13.42
N HIS A 111 -18.55 -6.74 12.25
CA HIS A 111 -18.36 -7.70 11.15
C HIS A 111 -17.35 -8.80 11.48
N SER A 112 -16.24 -8.44 12.14
CA SER A 112 -15.17 -9.36 12.49
C SER A 112 -15.41 -10.16 13.77
N ASP A 113 -16.37 -9.78 14.62
CA ASP A 113 -16.50 -10.28 16.01
C ASP A 113 -15.20 -10.08 16.82
N ALA A 114 -14.52 -8.96 16.61
CA ALA A 114 -13.26 -8.65 17.28
C ALA A 114 -13.38 -8.75 18.80
N LYS A 115 -12.34 -9.27 19.44
CA LYS A 115 -12.28 -9.47 20.90
C LYS A 115 -11.58 -8.34 21.63
N ALA A 116 -10.71 -7.61 20.92
CA ALA A 116 -9.98 -6.50 21.52
C ALA A 116 -9.73 -5.36 20.54
N VAL A 117 -9.43 -4.21 21.12
CA VAL A 117 -8.90 -3.04 20.43
C VAL A 117 -7.58 -2.66 21.06
N ILE A 118 -6.60 -2.31 20.27
CA ILE A 118 -5.33 -1.72 20.67
C ILE A 118 -5.23 -0.36 20.00
N ALA A 119 -5.34 0.72 20.77
CA ALA A 119 -5.31 2.07 20.24
C ALA A 119 -4.21 2.93 20.88
N TYR A 120 -3.76 3.95 20.15
CA TYR A 120 -2.90 4.97 20.71
C TYR A 120 -3.72 6.03 21.44
N GLU A 121 -3.20 6.60 22.54
CA GLU A 121 -3.92 7.51 23.43
C GLU A 121 -4.62 8.67 22.70
N LEU A 122 -4.01 9.22 21.64
CA LEU A 122 -4.59 10.35 20.90
C LEU A 122 -5.81 9.96 20.04
N PHE A 123 -6.14 8.69 19.93
CA PHE A 123 -7.24 8.21 19.09
C PHE A 123 -8.42 7.67 19.92
N MET A 124 -8.35 7.71 21.24
CA MET A 124 -9.38 7.17 22.11
C MET A 124 -10.76 7.78 21.86
N ASP A 125 -10.83 9.08 21.59
CA ASP A 125 -12.08 9.81 21.31
C ASP A 125 -12.86 9.22 20.13
N GLN A 126 -12.16 8.60 19.14
CA GLN A 126 -12.80 7.97 17.99
C GLN A 126 -13.61 6.72 18.34
N PHE A 127 -13.39 6.18 19.53
CA PHE A 127 -14.06 4.97 20.03
C PHE A 127 -15.20 5.27 21.00
N GLU A 128 -15.37 6.50 21.47
CA GLU A 128 -16.36 6.85 22.51
C GLU A 128 -17.80 6.54 22.09
N GLU A 129 -18.15 6.81 20.82
CA GLU A 129 -19.49 6.59 20.27
C GLU A 129 -19.70 5.17 19.73
N VAL A 130 -18.69 4.27 19.84
CA VAL A 130 -18.75 2.91 19.30
C VAL A 130 -19.33 1.95 20.32
N GLU A 131 -20.56 1.48 20.09
CA GLU A 131 -21.27 0.61 21.05
C GLU A 131 -20.57 -0.73 21.28
N GLU A 132 -19.93 -1.28 20.25
CA GLU A 132 -19.18 -2.55 20.30
C GLU A 132 -18.06 -2.52 21.33
N MET A 133 -17.56 -1.34 21.70
CA MET A 133 -16.52 -1.15 22.71
C MET A 133 -16.93 -1.65 24.10
N LYS A 134 -18.22 -1.85 24.34
CA LYS A 134 -18.74 -2.46 25.59
C LYS A 134 -18.47 -3.96 25.67
N LYS A 135 -18.15 -4.61 24.56
CA LYS A 135 -18.02 -6.07 24.43
C LYS A 135 -16.58 -6.53 24.18
N VAL A 136 -15.65 -5.60 24.01
CA VAL A 136 -14.26 -5.90 23.66
C VAL A 136 -13.30 -5.48 24.76
N THR A 137 -12.19 -6.17 24.90
CA THR A 137 -11.07 -5.75 25.73
C THR A 137 -10.39 -4.54 25.08
N LYS A 138 -10.10 -3.51 25.87
CA LYS A 138 -9.57 -2.23 25.39
C LYS A 138 -8.17 -2.02 25.90
N PHE A 139 -7.19 -1.99 25.00
CA PHE A 139 -5.81 -1.64 25.31
C PHE A 139 -5.47 -0.26 24.74
N VAL A 140 -4.84 0.56 25.56
CA VAL A 140 -4.28 1.84 25.14
C VAL A 140 -2.76 1.84 25.26
N ILE A 141 -2.11 2.37 24.24
CA ILE A 141 -0.67 2.70 24.23
C ILE A 141 -0.56 4.18 24.61
N GLY A 142 0.16 4.48 25.68
CA GLY A 142 0.26 5.80 26.27
C GLY A 142 -0.55 5.92 27.56
N LYS A 143 -1.09 7.10 27.85
CA LYS A 143 -1.85 7.36 29.07
C LYS A 143 -3.23 6.70 29.02
N SER A 144 -3.56 5.99 30.07
CA SER A 144 -4.86 5.35 30.24
C SER A 144 -5.81 6.24 31.02
N ASP A 145 -7.09 6.22 30.64
CA ASP A 145 -8.18 6.51 31.56
C ASP A 145 -8.58 5.21 32.29
N THR A 146 -9.52 5.31 33.21
CA THR A 146 -9.93 4.18 34.07
C THR A 146 -10.64 3.05 33.32
N SER A 147 -11.01 3.22 32.06
CA SER A 147 -11.81 2.26 31.27
C SER A 147 -10.97 1.41 30.29
N TRP A 148 -9.74 1.79 30.02
CA TRP A 148 -8.80 1.10 29.14
C TRP A 148 -7.63 0.50 29.91
N ILE A 149 -7.17 -0.67 29.51
CA ILE A 149 -5.97 -1.29 30.05
C ILE A 149 -4.77 -0.59 29.42
N SER A 150 -3.91 0.02 30.24
CA SER A 150 -2.64 0.55 29.73
C SER A 150 -1.72 -0.61 29.32
N LEU A 151 -1.55 -0.79 28.01
CA LEU A 151 -0.61 -1.80 27.51
C LEU A 151 0.82 -1.48 27.94
N THR A 152 1.17 -0.20 27.99
CA THR A 152 2.48 0.26 28.45
C THR A 152 2.76 -0.20 29.88
N ASP A 153 1.82 0.02 30.82
CA ASP A 153 1.98 -0.35 32.24
C ASP A 153 1.97 -1.88 32.42
N GLU A 154 1.09 -2.59 31.69
CA GLU A 154 1.06 -4.06 31.74
C GLU A 154 2.40 -4.66 31.29
N MET A 155 3.00 -4.10 30.24
CA MET A 155 4.30 -4.55 29.73
C MET A 155 5.47 -4.28 30.69
N GLU A 156 5.37 -3.31 31.61
CA GLU A 156 6.44 -3.06 32.60
C GLU A 156 6.69 -4.28 33.48
N THR A 157 5.63 -5.00 33.84
CA THR A 157 5.68 -6.15 34.74
C THR A 157 5.59 -7.52 34.05
N ALA A 158 5.26 -7.53 32.74
CA ALA A 158 5.15 -8.75 31.97
C ALA A 158 6.53 -9.39 31.71
N SER A 159 6.52 -10.73 31.58
CA SER A 159 7.73 -11.47 31.16
C SER A 159 8.17 -11.04 29.76
N ASP A 160 9.48 -10.91 29.57
CA ASP A 160 10.11 -10.67 28.26
C ASP A 160 10.41 -11.99 27.50
N GLU A 161 9.99 -13.13 28.06
CA GLU A 161 10.00 -14.43 27.41
C GLU A 161 8.56 -14.82 27.01
N TYR A 162 8.36 -15.28 25.79
CA TYR A 162 7.08 -15.79 25.29
C TYR A 162 7.32 -16.77 24.14
N GLN A 163 6.76 -17.95 24.24
CA GLN A 163 6.80 -18.93 23.16
C GLN A 163 5.69 -18.60 22.16
N ALA A 164 6.05 -18.41 20.89
CA ALA A 164 5.07 -18.16 19.84
C ALA A 164 3.99 -19.24 19.82
N ALA A 165 2.75 -18.81 19.61
CA ALA A 165 1.63 -19.74 19.48
C ALA A 165 1.87 -20.72 18.33
N GLU A 166 1.49 -21.97 18.52
CA GLU A 166 1.54 -23.00 17.48
C GLU A 166 0.51 -22.69 16.38
N THR A 167 0.91 -21.88 15.41
CA THR A 167 0.10 -21.56 14.25
C THR A 167 0.45 -22.43 13.06
N LYS A 168 -0.53 -22.67 12.20
CA LYS A 168 -0.33 -23.28 10.89
C LYS A 168 -0.18 -22.21 9.83
N ASN A 169 0.44 -22.57 8.72
CA ASN A 169 0.58 -21.65 7.57
C ASN A 169 -0.77 -21.16 7.02
N ASP A 170 -1.87 -21.93 7.21
CA ASP A 170 -3.22 -21.55 6.79
C ASP A 170 -4.01 -20.77 7.85
N ASP A 171 -3.52 -20.70 9.10
CA ASP A 171 -4.17 -19.91 10.14
C ASP A 171 -4.17 -18.43 9.74
N MET A 172 -5.29 -17.76 10.02
CA MET A 172 -5.45 -16.34 9.72
C MET A 172 -4.50 -15.49 10.57
N ALA A 173 -3.80 -14.56 9.93
CA ALA A 173 -2.90 -13.60 10.56
C ALA A 173 -3.42 -12.16 10.44
N PHE A 174 -3.98 -11.80 9.29
CA PHE A 174 -4.50 -10.47 9.04
C PHE A 174 -5.91 -10.52 8.46
N LEU A 175 -6.73 -9.56 8.86
CA LEU A 175 -8.03 -9.26 8.28
C LEU A 175 -8.01 -7.79 7.79
N SER A 176 -7.68 -7.60 6.53
CA SER A 176 -7.46 -6.27 5.96
C SER A 176 -8.69 -5.76 5.23
N TYR A 177 -9.26 -4.66 5.72
CA TYR A 177 -10.45 -4.06 5.12
C TYR A 177 -10.10 -3.13 3.96
N THR A 178 -10.75 -3.35 2.81
CA THR A 178 -10.64 -2.49 1.64
C THR A 178 -11.92 -1.70 1.43
N SER A 179 -11.79 -0.47 0.93
CA SER A 179 -12.95 0.31 0.47
C SER A 179 -13.51 -0.33 -0.79
N GLY A 180 -14.66 -0.98 -0.68
CA GLY A 180 -15.40 -1.45 -1.85
C GLY A 180 -15.93 -0.25 -2.67
N THR A 181 -15.95 -0.39 -3.99
CA THR A 181 -16.56 0.63 -4.90
C THR A 181 -18.07 0.72 -4.72
N THR A 182 -18.69 -0.30 -4.12
CA THR A 182 -20.15 -0.40 -3.92
C THR A 182 -20.45 -0.97 -2.53
N GLY A 183 -20.67 -0.13 -1.53
CA GLY A 183 -21.18 -0.56 -0.23
C GLY A 183 -20.13 -0.66 0.90
N ASN A 184 -20.36 -1.57 1.84
CA ASN A 184 -19.49 -1.73 3.02
C ASN A 184 -18.10 -2.25 2.65
N PRO A 185 -17.05 -1.90 3.44
CA PRO A 185 -15.71 -2.43 3.26
C PRO A 185 -15.67 -3.96 3.29
N LYS A 186 -14.80 -4.57 2.47
CA LYS A 186 -14.57 -6.01 2.41
C LYS A 186 -13.34 -6.37 3.24
N GLY A 187 -13.43 -7.42 4.05
CA GLY A 187 -12.30 -7.92 4.83
C GLY A 187 -11.53 -9.01 4.06
N ALA A 188 -10.39 -8.70 3.52
CA ALA A 188 -9.50 -9.68 2.87
C ALA A 188 -8.75 -10.48 3.93
N VAL A 189 -8.82 -11.81 3.86
CA VAL A 189 -8.20 -12.74 4.81
C VAL A 189 -6.82 -13.15 4.33
N HIS A 190 -5.78 -12.89 5.15
CA HIS A 190 -4.42 -13.36 4.91
C HIS A 190 -3.95 -14.30 6.01
N SER A 191 -3.33 -15.41 5.60
CA SER A 191 -2.75 -16.39 6.51
C SER A 191 -1.31 -16.07 6.90
N HIS A 192 -0.78 -16.80 7.89
CA HIS A 192 0.65 -16.75 8.20
C HIS A 192 1.49 -17.13 6.98
N GLY A 193 1.10 -18.14 6.21
CA GLY A 193 1.81 -18.57 4.99
C GLY A 193 1.83 -17.52 3.87
N TRP A 194 0.85 -16.62 3.82
CA TRP A 194 0.88 -15.48 2.91
C TRP A 194 2.12 -14.60 3.15
N ALA A 195 2.46 -14.33 4.42
CA ALA A 195 3.63 -13.52 4.76
C ALA A 195 4.94 -14.17 4.30
N TYR A 196 5.04 -15.49 4.39
CA TYR A 196 6.18 -16.25 3.89
C TYR A 196 6.41 -16.03 2.39
N ALA A 197 5.34 -16.15 1.60
CA ALA A 197 5.39 -15.94 0.15
C ALA A 197 5.69 -14.46 -0.19
N HIS A 198 5.06 -13.53 0.53
CA HIS A 198 5.27 -12.09 0.35
C HIS A 198 6.74 -11.70 0.54
N LEU A 199 7.38 -12.16 1.61
CA LEU A 199 8.79 -11.86 1.89
C LEU A 199 9.71 -12.32 0.77
N ARG A 200 9.53 -13.54 0.28
CA ARG A 200 10.39 -14.15 -0.74
C ARG A 200 10.23 -13.52 -2.12
N THR A 201 9.08 -12.90 -2.39
CA THR A 201 8.84 -12.22 -3.68
C THR A 201 9.17 -10.74 -3.63
N SER A 202 8.71 -10.01 -2.61
CA SER A 202 8.78 -8.55 -2.61
C SER A 202 10.04 -7.98 -1.94
N ALA A 203 10.53 -8.61 -0.85
CA ALA A 203 11.62 -8.02 -0.07
C ALA A 203 12.95 -8.04 -0.84
N GLU A 204 13.37 -9.19 -1.33
CA GLU A 204 14.65 -9.37 -2.01
C GLU A 204 14.61 -8.85 -3.46
N HIS A 205 13.61 -9.30 -4.21
CA HIS A 205 13.61 -9.09 -5.67
C HIS A 205 13.15 -7.69 -6.08
N TRP A 206 12.22 -7.10 -5.35
CA TRP A 206 11.67 -5.80 -5.71
C TRP A 206 12.11 -4.68 -4.78
N LEU A 207 11.85 -4.76 -3.48
CA LEU A 207 12.32 -3.75 -2.52
C LEU A 207 13.85 -3.68 -2.54
N GLY A 208 14.51 -4.83 -2.67
CA GLY A 208 15.94 -4.96 -2.73
C GLY A 208 16.63 -4.69 -1.39
N ALA A 209 15.87 -4.83 -0.30
CA ALA A 209 16.38 -4.71 1.05
C ALA A 209 17.19 -5.95 1.43
N LYS A 210 18.26 -5.74 2.14
CA LYS A 210 19.12 -6.80 2.69
C LYS A 210 19.58 -6.46 4.10
N GLU A 211 20.11 -7.43 4.77
CA GLU A 211 20.70 -7.24 6.09
C GLU A 211 21.75 -6.12 6.10
N GLY A 212 21.63 -5.21 7.07
CA GLY A 212 22.50 -4.05 7.21
C GLY A 212 22.06 -2.81 6.44
N ASP A 213 21.03 -2.88 5.58
CA ASP A 213 20.46 -1.70 4.94
C ASP A 213 19.62 -0.88 5.92
N LEU A 214 19.60 0.43 5.71
CA LEU A 214 18.63 1.35 6.31
C LEU A 214 17.50 1.58 5.30
N VAL A 215 16.32 1.06 5.62
CA VAL A 215 15.14 1.06 4.75
C VAL A 215 14.12 2.08 5.23
N TRP A 216 13.74 3.00 4.37
CA TRP A 216 12.63 3.91 4.62
C TRP A 216 11.45 3.59 3.70
N ALA A 217 10.43 2.96 4.27
CA ALA A 217 9.15 2.75 3.61
C ALA A 217 8.11 3.63 4.29
N THR A 218 7.51 4.58 3.54
CA THR A 218 6.77 5.72 4.09
C THR A 218 5.32 5.41 4.47
N ALA A 219 4.81 4.21 4.12
CA ALA A 219 3.44 3.82 4.46
C ALA A 219 3.17 3.90 5.96
N SER A 220 1.93 4.26 6.34
CA SER A 220 1.49 4.33 7.74
C SER A 220 0.91 3.00 8.21
N PRO A 221 1.04 2.64 9.50
CA PRO A 221 0.26 1.56 10.11
C PRO A 221 -1.24 1.73 9.83
N GLY A 222 -1.96 0.62 9.75
CA GLY A 222 -3.37 0.63 9.39
C GLY A 222 -3.65 0.43 7.90
N TRP A 223 -2.63 0.40 7.07
CA TRP A 223 -2.71 0.06 5.65
C TRP A 223 -1.99 -1.25 5.35
N GLN A 224 -2.52 -2.04 4.40
CA GLN A 224 -1.87 -3.28 3.97
C GLN A 224 -0.43 -3.02 3.47
N LYS A 225 -0.18 -1.90 2.81
CA LYS A 225 1.15 -1.51 2.33
C LYS A 225 2.18 -1.36 3.47
N TRP A 226 1.75 -0.97 4.67
CA TRP A 226 2.64 -0.92 5.83
C TRP A 226 3.07 -2.32 6.26
N ILE A 227 2.14 -3.29 6.25
CA ILE A 227 2.48 -4.69 6.53
C ILE A 227 3.48 -5.20 5.51
N TRP A 228 3.33 -4.84 4.23
CA TRP A 228 4.21 -5.31 3.17
C TRP A 228 5.64 -4.83 3.32
N SER A 229 5.86 -3.51 3.36
CA SER A 229 7.20 -2.93 3.21
C SER A 229 7.81 -2.52 4.55
N PRO A 230 7.22 -1.62 5.36
CA PRO A 230 7.79 -1.24 6.65
C PRO A 230 7.92 -2.39 7.64
N PHE A 231 6.90 -3.25 7.73
CA PHE A 231 6.84 -4.30 8.73
C PHE A 231 7.53 -5.58 8.24
N LEU A 232 6.93 -6.29 7.27
CA LEU A 232 7.44 -7.61 6.87
C LEU A 232 8.73 -7.52 6.06
N ALA A 233 8.73 -6.78 4.93
CA ALA A 233 9.87 -6.81 4.02
C ALA A 233 11.12 -6.18 4.65
N THR A 234 10.98 -5.13 5.43
CA THR A 234 12.11 -4.48 6.12
C THR A 234 12.63 -5.37 7.24
N LEU A 235 11.78 -5.73 8.21
CA LEU A 235 12.22 -6.49 9.38
C LEU A 235 12.55 -7.95 9.03
N GLY A 236 11.80 -8.58 8.14
CA GLY A 236 12.04 -9.95 7.70
C GLY A 236 13.30 -10.15 6.83
N SER A 237 13.89 -9.07 6.32
CA SER A 237 15.20 -9.11 5.65
C SER A 237 16.39 -8.81 6.57
N GLY A 238 16.16 -8.53 7.86
CA GLY A 238 17.20 -8.14 8.81
C GLY A 238 17.75 -6.73 8.59
N ALA A 239 17.02 -5.91 7.86
CA ALA A 239 17.34 -4.51 7.65
C ALA A 239 16.86 -3.65 8.83
N THR A 240 17.37 -2.43 8.95
CA THR A 240 16.90 -1.45 9.91
C THR A 240 15.80 -0.59 9.26
N GLY A 241 14.62 -0.52 9.86
CA GLY A 241 13.55 0.37 9.42
C GLY A 241 13.76 1.79 9.91
N TYR A 242 13.80 2.76 9.00
CA TYR A 242 13.71 4.17 9.37
C TYR A 242 12.23 4.60 9.40
N VAL A 243 11.79 5.16 10.50
CA VAL A 243 10.39 5.54 10.75
C VAL A 243 10.31 7.03 11.06
N TYR A 244 9.80 7.81 10.12
CA TYR A 244 9.59 9.23 10.30
C TYR A 244 8.13 9.53 10.67
N ASN A 245 7.91 10.06 11.86
CA ASN A 245 6.60 10.45 12.39
C ASN A 245 6.39 11.97 12.29
N GLY A 246 6.75 12.54 11.15
CA GLY A 246 6.46 13.93 10.79
C GLY A 246 5.45 14.01 9.64
N LYS A 247 5.01 15.23 9.34
CA LYS A 247 4.21 15.48 8.14
C LYS A 247 5.09 15.34 6.89
N PHE A 248 4.46 14.91 5.79
CA PHE A 248 5.13 14.89 4.51
C PHE A 248 5.50 16.32 4.09
N ASP A 249 6.77 16.52 3.77
CA ASP A 249 7.32 17.68 3.12
C ASP A 249 8.42 17.19 2.18
N PRO A 250 8.37 17.51 0.88
CA PRO A 250 9.28 16.94 -0.10
C PRO A 250 10.75 17.35 0.12
N GLU A 251 11.01 18.57 0.62
CA GLU A 251 12.36 19.01 0.92
C GLU A 251 12.91 18.30 2.17
N VAL A 252 12.09 18.18 3.22
CA VAL A 252 12.45 17.43 4.43
C VAL A 252 12.74 15.97 4.10
N TYR A 253 11.97 15.35 3.19
CA TYR A 253 12.22 13.98 2.76
C TYR A 253 13.57 13.84 2.06
N LEU A 254 13.93 14.76 1.16
CA LEU A 254 15.24 14.77 0.51
C LEU A 254 16.38 14.98 1.52
N GLN A 255 16.20 15.87 2.50
CA GLN A 255 17.16 16.08 3.60
C GLN A 255 17.35 14.83 4.46
N ILE A 256 16.27 14.11 4.75
CA ILE A 256 16.34 12.83 5.50
C ILE A 256 17.09 11.78 4.69
N LEU A 257 16.76 11.60 3.40
CA LEU A 257 17.44 10.65 2.52
C LEU A 257 18.96 10.84 2.53
N GLU A 258 19.40 12.09 2.43
CA GLU A 258 20.81 12.47 2.47
C GLU A 258 21.42 12.28 3.85
N SER A 259 20.85 12.91 4.90
CA SER A 259 21.44 12.99 6.24
C SER A 259 21.46 11.65 6.97
N GLN A 260 20.44 10.82 6.79
CA GLN A 260 20.38 9.48 7.36
C GLN A 260 21.07 8.42 6.49
N LYS A 261 21.50 8.77 5.28
CA LYS A 261 22.11 7.85 4.31
C LYS A 261 21.23 6.64 4.04
N ILE A 262 19.96 6.87 3.77
CA ILE A 262 18.99 5.82 3.47
C ILE A 262 19.48 4.96 2.30
N ASN A 263 19.39 3.65 2.42
CA ASN A 263 19.84 2.70 1.41
C ASN A 263 18.71 2.25 0.49
N VAL A 264 17.50 2.14 1.03
CA VAL A 264 16.32 1.69 0.29
C VAL A 264 15.14 2.62 0.60
N LEU A 265 14.51 3.16 -0.44
CA LEU A 265 13.31 3.98 -0.32
C LEU A 265 12.11 3.29 -0.99
N CYS A 266 11.01 3.18 -0.24
CA CYS A 266 9.72 2.77 -0.77
C CYS A 266 8.67 3.82 -0.40
N CYS A 267 8.25 4.61 -1.37
CA CYS A 267 7.21 5.62 -1.15
C CYS A 267 6.21 5.66 -2.32
N THR A 268 5.15 6.43 -2.16
CA THR A 268 4.10 6.52 -3.18
C THR A 268 4.55 7.32 -4.40
N PRO A 269 3.95 7.10 -5.59
CA PRO A 269 4.23 7.93 -6.77
C PRO A 269 3.98 9.41 -6.51
N THR A 270 2.97 9.75 -5.70
CA THR A 270 2.68 11.14 -5.30
C THR A 270 3.82 11.77 -4.51
N GLU A 271 4.42 11.06 -3.52
CA GLU A 271 5.58 11.54 -2.78
C GLU A 271 6.78 11.76 -3.70
N TYR A 272 7.05 10.81 -4.60
CA TYR A 272 8.12 10.95 -5.61
C TYR A 272 7.90 12.15 -6.53
N ARG A 273 6.67 12.36 -7.04
CA ARG A 273 6.36 13.52 -7.90
C ARG A 273 6.64 14.85 -7.21
N LEU A 274 6.25 14.97 -5.94
CA LEU A 274 6.47 16.20 -5.19
C LEU A 274 7.96 16.44 -4.87
N MET A 275 8.73 15.38 -4.59
CA MET A 275 10.18 15.47 -4.48
C MET A 275 10.82 15.85 -5.83
N ALA A 276 10.41 15.24 -6.94
CA ALA A 276 10.95 15.52 -8.27
C ALA A 276 10.73 16.97 -8.75
N LYS A 277 9.73 17.66 -8.20
CA LYS A 277 9.44 19.07 -8.54
C LYS A 277 10.24 20.10 -7.69
N GLN A 278 11.11 19.65 -6.78
CA GLN A 278 11.94 20.57 -6.01
C GLN A 278 13.00 21.24 -6.90
N LYS A 279 13.18 22.57 -6.74
CA LYS A 279 14.08 23.37 -7.60
C LYS A 279 15.57 23.12 -7.36
N ASN A 280 15.92 22.58 -6.19
CA ASN A 280 17.30 22.43 -5.71
C ASN A 280 17.76 20.95 -5.68
N LEU A 281 17.20 20.09 -6.51
CA LEU A 281 17.50 18.64 -6.51
C LEU A 281 19.00 18.34 -6.60
N ALA A 282 19.73 19.07 -7.43
CA ALA A 282 21.17 18.88 -7.61
C ALA A 282 22.02 19.19 -6.35
N SER A 283 21.41 19.77 -5.30
CA SER A 283 22.13 20.05 -4.05
C SER A 283 22.12 18.88 -3.06
N PHE A 284 21.30 17.85 -3.30
CA PHE A 284 21.21 16.69 -2.42
C PHE A 284 22.11 15.55 -2.89
N ASP A 285 22.76 14.87 -1.96
CA ASP A 285 23.54 13.64 -2.19
C ASP A 285 22.74 12.41 -1.78
N LEU A 286 22.14 11.72 -2.75
CA LEU A 286 21.41 10.47 -2.54
C LEU A 286 22.25 9.22 -2.92
N SER A 287 23.56 9.31 -2.97
CA SER A 287 24.45 8.23 -3.39
C SER A 287 24.40 6.97 -2.52
N SER A 288 23.92 7.09 -1.28
CA SER A 288 23.68 5.95 -0.40
C SER A 288 22.47 5.10 -0.82
N LEU A 289 21.55 5.67 -1.62
CA LEU A 289 20.31 5.03 -2.02
C LEU A 289 20.56 4.10 -3.21
N HIS A 290 20.58 2.80 -2.97
CA HIS A 290 20.81 1.79 -4.01
C HIS A 290 19.53 1.12 -4.53
N SER A 291 18.39 1.39 -3.90
CA SER A 291 17.09 0.90 -4.32
C SER A 291 16.00 1.93 -4.04
N ALA A 292 15.23 2.26 -5.05
CA ALA A 292 14.07 3.14 -4.97
C ALA A 292 12.90 2.49 -5.67
N VAL A 293 11.79 2.31 -4.95
CA VAL A 293 10.61 1.62 -5.45
C VAL A 293 9.33 2.37 -5.11
N SER A 294 8.33 2.18 -5.95
CA SER A 294 7.00 2.78 -5.78
C SER A 294 5.90 1.78 -6.07
N ALA A 295 4.80 1.86 -5.36
CA ALA A 295 3.61 1.07 -5.62
C ALA A 295 2.36 1.73 -5.05
N GLY A 296 1.19 1.31 -5.55
CA GLY A 296 -0.12 1.75 -5.08
C GLY A 296 -0.86 2.66 -6.05
N GLU A 297 -0.14 3.33 -6.93
CA GLU A 297 -0.62 4.11 -8.08
C GLU A 297 0.37 3.89 -9.23
N PRO A 298 0.00 4.14 -10.48
CA PRO A 298 0.95 4.10 -11.58
C PRO A 298 2.08 5.13 -11.42
N LEU A 299 3.31 4.72 -11.71
CA LEU A 299 4.48 5.58 -11.63
C LEU A 299 4.66 6.37 -12.92
N ASN A 300 4.75 7.70 -12.83
CA ASN A 300 4.89 8.58 -13.97
C ASN A 300 6.31 8.53 -14.57
N ALA A 301 6.39 8.61 -15.89
CA ALA A 301 7.65 8.68 -16.63
C ALA A 301 8.54 9.85 -16.20
N GLU A 302 7.95 11.01 -15.88
CA GLU A 302 8.66 12.20 -15.40
C GLU A 302 9.49 11.90 -14.13
N VAL A 303 8.91 11.20 -13.17
CA VAL A 303 9.60 10.82 -11.93
C VAL A 303 10.83 9.97 -12.23
N ILE A 304 10.67 8.94 -13.07
CA ILE A 304 11.77 8.04 -13.45
C ILE A 304 12.92 8.83 -14.09
N ASN A 305 12.59 9.71 -15.02
CA ASN A 305 13.58 10.52 -15.74
C ASN A 305 14.32 11.50 -14.82
N VAL A 306 13.58 12.22 -13.95
CA VAL A 306 14.17 13.21 -13.03
C VAL A 306 15.12 12.54 -12.04
N PHE A 307 14.71 11.44 -11.40
CA PHE A 307 15.59 10.73 -10.47
C PHE A 307 16.81 10.08 -11.16
N LYS A 308 16.64 9.61 -12.40
CA LYS A 308 17.77 9.11 -13.20
C LYS A 308 18.75 10.21 -13.57
N GLU A 309 18.25 11.38 -14.00
CA GLU A 309 19.09 12.51 -14.42
C GLU A 309 19.87 13.11 -13.22
N HIS A 310 19.20 13.38 -12.12
CA HIS A 310 19.81 14.10 -10.99
C HIS A 310 20.62 13.20 -10.06
N PHE A 311 20.18 11.93 -9.86
CA PHE A 311 20.78 11.05 -8.85
C PHE A 311 21.35 9.76 -9.44
N ASN A 312 21.25 9.54 -10.75
CA ASN A 312 21.55 8.27 -11.41
C ASN A 312 20.81 7.07 -10.76
N LEU A 313 19.61 7.33 -10.26
CA LEU A 313 18.79 6.39 -9.52
C LEU A 313 17.58 5.95 -10.35
N GLU A 314 17.36 4.65 -10.42
CA GLU A 314 16.22 4.06 -11.12
C GLU A 314 15.08 3.82 -10.14
N VAL A 315 14.00 4.61 -10.26
CA VAL A 315 12.76 4.37 -9.51
C VAL A 315 11.96 3.29 -10.22
N ARG A 316 11.68 2.19 -9.53
CA ARG A 316 11.05 1.00 -10.07
C ARG A 316 9.61 0.87 -9.62
N ASP A 317 8.72 0.59 -10.55
CA ASP A 317 7.30 0.41 -10.28
C ASP A 317 6.97 -1.00 -9.76
N GLY A 318 5.83 -1.11 -9.06
CA GLY A 318 5.29 -2.35 -8.59
C GLY A 318 3.79 -2.30 -8.40
N TYR A 319 3.10 -3.33 -8.84
CA TYR A 319 1.66 -3.49 -8.80
C TYR A 319 1.25 -4.66 -7.91
N GLY A 320 0.22 -4.45 -7.13
CA GLY A 320 -0.46 -5.44 -6.32
C GLY A 320 -1.66 -4.84 -5.59
N GLN A 321 -2.42 -5.68 -4.93
CA GLN A 321 -3.64 -5.30 -4.23
C GLN A 321 -3.65 -5.84 -2.80
N THR A 322 -4.58 -5.36 -1.98
CA THR A 322 -4.79 -5.90 -0.62
C THR A 322 -5.09 -7.39 -0.65
N GLU A 323 -5.81 -7.87 -1.65
CA GLU A 323 -6.22 -9.27 -1.82
C GLU A 323 -5.07 -10.23 -2.19
N ASN A 324 -3.89 -9.70 -2.45
CA ASN A 324 -2.75 -10.52 -2.87
C ASN A 324 -1.42 -9.98 -2.32
N THR A 325 -0.43 -9.81 -3.15
CA THR A 325 0.90 -9.30 -2.83
C THR A 325 1.38 -8.39 -3.95
N LEU A 326 2.65 -8.08 -3.99
CA LEU A 326 3.29 -7.54 -5.18
C LEU A 326 3.23 -8.59 -6.29
N LEU A 327 2.36 -8.39 -7.27
CA LEU A 327 2.08 -9.34 -8.34
C LEU A 327 2.98 -9.13 -9.55
N VAL A 328 3.18 -7.87 -9.92
CA VAL A 328 3.96 -7.43 -11.08
C VAL A 328 4.89 -6.32 -10.63
N GLY A 329 6.11 -6.31 -11.11
CA GLY A 329 7.05 -5.24 -10.76
C GLY A 329 8.30 -5.25 -11.62
N ILE A 330 9.01 -4.14 -11.58
CA ILE A 330 10.36 -4.04 -12.15
C ILE A 330 11.33 -4.51 -11.06
N MET A 331 11.81 -5.74 -11.19
CA MET A 331 12.73 -6.33 -10.22
C MET A 331 14.10 -5.66 -10.28
N LYS A 332 14.86 -5.76 -9.19
CA LYS A 332 16.23 -5.23 -9.15
C LYS A 332 17.08 -5.85 -10.25
N GLY A 333 17.72 -5.02 -11.07
CA GLY A 333 18.52 -5.45 -12.22
C GLY A 333 17.73 -5.77 -13.50
N MET A 334 16.40 -5.63 -13.49
CA MET A 334 15.57 -5.73 -14.69
C MET A 334 15.66 -4.42 -15.48
N GLU A 335 15.62 -4.52 -16.82
CA GLU A 335 15.50 -3.35 -17.70
C GLU A 335 14.22 -2.57 -17.37
N ILE A 336 14.34 -1.25 -17.22
CA ILE A 336 13.18 -0.38 -17.03
C ILE A 336 12.61 0.02 -18.37
N ARG A 337 11.37 -0.38 -18.63
CA ARG A 337 10.55 0.13 -19.72
C ARG A 337 9.60 1.16 -19.16
N ILE A 338 9.86 2.42 -19.46
CA ILE A 338 9.09 3.55 -18.92
C ILE A 338 7.61 3.41 -19.30
N GLY A 339 6.74 3.45 -18.28
CA GLY A 339 5.29 3.24 -18.43
C GLY A 339 4.85 1.79 -18.22
N SER A 340 5.76 0.82 -18.19
CA SER A 340 5.45 -0.56 -17.84
C SER A 340 5.50 -0.77 -16.32
N MET A 341 4.62 -1.61 -15.78
CA MET A 341 4.67 -2.10 -14.40
C MET A 341 5.77 -3.16 -14.17
N GLY A 342 6.42 -3.64 -15.22
CA GLY A 342 7.37 -4.76 -15.17
C GLY A 342 6.76 -6.12 -15.52
N LYS A 343 7.26 -7.17 -14.89
CA LYS A 343 6.85 -8.56 -15.12
C LYS A 343 6.27 -9.20 -13.86
N PRO A 344 5.54 -10.33 -13.98
CA PRO A 344 5.13 -11.10 -12.83
C PRO A 344 6.29 -11.39 -11.88
N THR A 345 6.03 -11.23 -10.59
CA THR A 345 7.04 -11.51 -9.56
C THR A 345 7.38 -12.98 -9.50
N PRO A 346 8.63 -13.36 -9.21
CA PRO A 346 9.09 -14.73 -9.22
C PRO A 346 8.20 -15.67 -8.36
N GLY A 347 7.80 -16.80 -8.92
CA GLY A 347 6.97 -17.80 -8.26
C GLY A 347 5.47 -17.51 -8.24
N ASN A 348 5.03 -16.30 -8.56
CA ASN A 348 3.62 -15.95 -8.70
C ASN A 348 3.14 -16.15 -10.14
N ARG A 349 1.98 -16.75 -10.29
CA ARG A 349 1.37 -16.98 -11.60
C ARG A 349 0.32 -15.90 -11.87
N VAL A 350 0.74 -14.89 -12.64
CA VAL A 350 -0.08 -13.73 -13.03
C VAL A 350 -0.18 -13.70 -14.55
N GLU A 351 -1.40 -13.52 -15.07
CA GLU A 351 -1.70 -13.48 -16.50
C GLU A 351 -2.61 -12.30 -16.83
N ILE A 352 -2.63 -11.94 -18.12
CA ILE A 352 -3.70 -11.12 -18.69
C ILE A 352 -4.70 -12.08 -19.32
N ILE A 353 -5.96 -12.02 -18.93
CA ILE A 353 -7.00 -12.93 -19.42
C ILE A 353 -8.15 -12.16 -20.11
N ASP A 354 -8.77 -12.84 -21.06
CA ASP A 354 -9.97 -12.35 -21.75
C ASP A 354 -11.26 -12.57 -20.89
N GLU A 355 -12.40 -12.23 -21.46
CA GLU A 355 -13.71 -12.42 -20.83
C GLU A 355 -14.08 -13.89 -20.57
N ASN A 356 -13.46 -14.83 -21.30
CA ASN A 356 -13.65 -16.27 -21.15
C ASN A 356 -12.67 -16.92 -20.15
N GLY A 357 -11.77 -16.14 -19.57
CA GLY A 357 -10.74 -16.63 -18.65
C GLY A 357 -9.54 -17.29 -19.35
N GLN A 358 -9.39 -17.07 -20.66
CA GLN A 358 -8.25 -17.55 -21.42
C GLN A 358 -7.15 -16.46 -21.49
N PRO A 359 -5.87 -16.84 -21.58
CA PRO A 359 -4.81 -15.86 -21.79
C PRO A 359 -5.12 -14.98 -23.01
N ALA A 360 -5.07 -13.66 -22.84
CA ALA A 360 -5.22 -12.69 -23.93
C ALA A 360 -4.07 -12.81 -24.91
N ALA A 361 -4.32 -12.49 -26.18
CA ALA A 361 -3.26 -12.42 -27.16
C ALA A 361 -2.31 -11.27 -26.82
N GLU A 362 -1.13 -11.34 -27.39
CA GLU A 362 -0.08 -10.35 -27.21
C GLU A 362 -0.54 -8.96 -27.66
N GLY A 363 -0.30 -7.95 -26.81
CA GLY A 363 -0.75 -6.59 -27.02
C GLY A 363 -2.26 -6.36 -26.82
N GLU A 364 -3.06 -7.41 -26.63
CA GLU A 364 -4.47 -7.26 -26.31
C GLU A 364 -4.69 -6.88 -24.85
N VAL A 365 -5.65 -5.98 -24.63
CA VAL A 365 -6.05 -5.53 -23.30
C VAL A 365 -7.01 -6.55 -22.68
N GLY A 366 -6.64 -7.07 -21.51
CA GLY A 366 -7.44 -8.00 -20.75
C GLY A 366 -7.45 -7.68 -19.26
N ASP A 367 -8.02 -8.57 -18.47
CA ASP A 367 -8.02 -8.48 -17.02
C ASP A 367 -6.70 -9.01 -16.44
N ILE A 368 -6.08 -8.26 -15.53
CA ILE A 368 -4.99 -8.80 -14.73
C ILE A 368 -5.58 -9.87 -13.80
N ALA A 369 -5.05 -11.06 -13.88
CA ALA A 369 -5.58 -12.22 -13.16
C ALA A 369 -4.49 -13.02 -12.45
N VAL A 370 -4.82 -13.54 -11.28
CA VAL A 370 -3.91 -14.29 -10.42
C VAL A 370 -4.42 -15.72 -10.29
N HIS A 371 -3.62 -16.68 -10.68
CA HIS A 371 -3.99 -18.08 -10.60
C HIS A 371 -4.14 -18.53 -9.14
N VAL A 372 -5.18 -19.34 -8.85
CA VAL A 372 -5.49 -19.83 -7.49
C VAL A 372 -4.36 -20.59 -6.79
N SER A 373 -3.40 -21.11 -7.55
CA SER A 373 -2.21 -21.75 -6.98
C SER A 373 -1.16 -20.81 -6.43
N THR A 374 -1.34 -19.49 -6.56
CA THR A 374 -0.39 -18.48 -6.07
C THR A 374 -0.44 -18.42 -4.54
N PRO A 375 0.66 -18.73 -3.82
CA PRO A 375 0.66 -18.83 -2.36
C PRO A 375 0.35 -17.51 -1.64
N ALA A 376 0.64 -16.38 -2.28
CA ALA A 376 0.37 -15.05 -1.75
C ALA A 376 -1.00 -14.47 -2.17
N LEU A 377 -1.90 -15.28 -2.70
CA LEU A 377 -3.31 -14.91 -2.88
C LEU A 377 -4.04 -15.00 -1.53
N PHE A 378 -4.97 -14.06 -1.28
CA PHE A 378 -5.78 -14.08 -0.07
C PHE A 378 -6.63 -15.37 0.03
N LYS A 379 -7.14 -15.68 1.21
CA LYS A 379 -8.01 -16.84 1.43
C LYS A 379 -9.49 -16.60 1.05
N GLY A 380 -9.82 -15.37 0.71
CA GLY A 380 -11.17 -14.90 0.38
C GLY A 380 -11.58 -13.71 1.22
N TYR A 381 -12.81 -13.23 0.99
CA TYR A 381 -13.41 -12.18 1.82
C TYR A 381 -14.08 -12.80 3.04
N PHE A 382 -13.75 -12.26 4.21
CA PHE A 382 -14.26 -12.73 5.50
C PHE A 382 -15.79 -12.69 5.55
N LYS A 383 -16.43 -13.85 5.84
CA LYS A 383 -17.90 -14.01 5.89
C LYS A 383 -18.64 -13.60 4.59
N ASP A 384 -17.96 -13.65 3.43
CA ASP A 384 -18.54 -13.25 2.15
C ASP A 384 -18.07 -14.15 1.01
N ASP A 385 -18.47 -15.43 1.10
CA ASP A 385 -18.10 -16.46 0.12
C ASP A 385 -18.69 -16.19 -1.28
N GLU A 386 -19.86 -15.57 -1.35
CA GLU A 386 -20.50 -15.24 -2.63
C GLU A 386 -19.69 -14.18 -3.37
N ARG A 387 -19.31 -13.12 -2.68
CA ARG A 387 -18.46 -12.09 -3.27
C ARG A 387 -17.07 -12.62 -3.62
N THR A 388 -16.53 -13.52 -2.79
CA THR A 388 -15.27 -14.21 -3.09
C THR A 388 -15.38 -14.94 -4.41
N LYS A 389 -16.41 -15.78 -4.58
CA LYS A 389 -16.64 -16.56 -5.81
C LYS A 389 -16.81 -15.67 -7.05
N MET A 390 -17.50 -14.55 -6.92
CA MET A 390 -17.71 -13.58 -8.04
C MET A 390 -16.42 -12.95 -8.55
N GLN A 391 -15.34 -12.96 -7.76
CA GLN A 391 -14.04 -12.43 -8.19
C GLN A 391 -13.23 -13.45 -9.00
N PHE A 392 -13.71 -14.68 -9.14
CA PHE A 392 -12.99 -15.71 -9.88
C PHE A 392 -13.60 -15.96 -11.24
N ARG A 393 -12.73 -16.17 -12.22
CA ARG A 393 -13.09 -16.63 -13.57
C ARG A 393 -12.27 -17.89 -13.87
N GLY A 394 -12.90 -19.05 -13.74
CA GLY A 394 -12.20 -20.34 -13.72
C GLY A 394 -11.20 -20.42 -12.57
N ASP A 395 -9.96 -20.74 -12.88
CA ASP A 395 -8.87 -20.85 -11.90
C ASP A 395 -8.17 -19.52 -11.59
N TYR A 396 -8.73 -18.38 -12.02
CA TYR A 396 -8.12 -17.07 -11.84
C TYR A 396 -8.96 -16.13 -10.97
N TYR A 397 -8.33 -15.56 -9.96
CA TYR A 397 -8.80 -14.35 -9.29
C TYR A 397 -8.64 -13.16 -10.22
N VAL A 398 -9.69 -12.42 -10.50
CA VAL A 398 -9.69 -11.24 -11.36
C VAL A 398 -9.55 -9.99 -10.52
N THR A 399 -8.49 -9.22 -10.77
CA THR A 399 -8.16 -8.04 -9.96
C THR A 399 -9.11 -6.84 -10.17
N GLY A 400 -9.81 -6.82 -11.31
CA GLY A 400 -10.60 -5.67 -11.75
C GLY A 400 -9.78 -4.56 -12.42
N ASP A 401 -8.48 -4.76 -12.55
CA ASP A 401 -7.57 -3.86 -13.27
C ASP A 401 -7.27 -4.44 -14.66
N LYS A 402 -7.12 -3.57 -15.65
CA LYS A 402 -6.85 -3.92 -17.04
C LYS A 402 -5.40 -3.61 -17.41
N ALA A 403 -4.81 -4.51 -18.18
CA ALA A 403 -3.46 -4.34 -18.73
C ALA A 403 -3.33 -5.07 -20.07
N SER A 404 -2.27 -4.75 -20.80
CA SER A 404 -1.76 -5.54 -21.91
C SER A 404 -0.39 -6.12 -21.58
N LYS A 405 0.05 -7.13 -22.32
CA LYS A 405 1.36 -7.77 -22.15
C LYS A 405 2.09 -7.76 -23.50
N ASP A 406 3.35 -7.28 -23.50
CA ASP A 406 4.18 -7.29 -24.72
C ASP A 406 4.93 -8.63 -24.91
N ASP A 407 5.63 -8.76 -26.06
CA ASP A 407 6.39 -9.93 -26.49
C ASP A 407 7.43 -10.39 -25.47
N ASP A 408 7.99 -9.45 -24.71
CA ASP A 408 9.00 -9.72 -23.69
C ASP A 408 8.39 -9.99 -22.32
N GLY A 409 7.06 -9.96 -22.22
CA GLY A 409 6.29 -10.26 -21.00
C GLY A 409 6.17 -9.11 -20.01
N TYR A 410 6.43 -7.87 -20.43
CA TYR A 410 6.13 -6.69 -19.62
C TYR A 410 4.66 -6.35 -19.65
N PHE A 411 4.13 -5.97 -18.49
CA PHE A 411 2.73 -5.59 -18.31
C PHE A 411 2.60 -4.07 -18.38
N TRP A 412 1.62 -3.61 -19.18
CA TRP A 412 1.30 -2.20 -19.40
C TRP A 412 -0.07 -1.90 -18.84
N PHE A 413 -0.13 -1.06 -17.81
CA PHE A 413 -1.37 -0.74 -17.11
C PHE A 413 -2.26 0.17 -17.96
N GLU A 414 -3.51 -0.26 -18.19
CA GLU A 414 -4.50 0.49 -18.97
C GLU A 414 -5.49 1.25 -18.08
N GLY A 415 -5.78 0.73 -16.91
CA GLY A 415 -6.70 1.34 -15.95
C GLY A 415 -7.49 0.33 -15.16
N ARG A 416 -8.33 0.84 -14.27
CA ARG A 416 -9.34 -0.01 -13.63
C ARG A 416 -10.45 -0.31 -14.65
N GLY A 417 -11.02 -1.51 -14.57
CA GLY A 417 -12.10 -1.91 -15.46
C GLY A 417 -13.30 -0.95 -15.42
N ASP A 418 -13.59 -0.37 -14.26
CA ASP A 418 -14.64 0.63 -14.04
C ASP A 418 -14.23 2.08 -14.38
N ASP A 419 -12.95 2.34 -14.60
CA ASP A 419 -12.41 3.66 -14.99
C ASP A 419 -12.07 3.77 -16.49
N ILE A 420 -12.00 2.64 -17.21
CA ILE A 420 -11.76 2.63 -18.66
C ILE A 420 -12.85 3.44 -19.38
N ILE A 421 -12.42 4.31 -20.27
CA ILE A 421 -13.30 5.21 -21.01
C ILE A 421 -13.54 4.65 -22.40
N ILE A 422 -14.79 4.36 -22.73
CA ILE A 422 -15.17 3.97 -24.08
C ILE A 422 -15.77 5.20 -24.76
N SER A 423 -15.01 5.81 -25.65
CA SER A 423 -15.41 7.03 -26.36
C SER A 423 -15.38 6.81 -27.87
N SER A 424 -16.53 6.96 -28.54
CA SER A 424 -16.65 6.76 -29.99
C SER A 424 -16.07 5.43 -30.51
N GLY A 425 -16.21 4.35 -29.72
CA GLY A 425 -15.69 3.02 -30.05
C GLY A 425 -14.21 2.79 -29.69
N TYR A 426 -13.52 3.79 -29.17
CA TYR A 426 -12.14 3.64 -28.69
C TYR A 426 -12.11 3.35 -27.19
N THR A 427 -11.29 2.39 -26.80
CA THR A 427 -10.95 2.12 -25.41
C THR A 427 -9.79 3.01 -24.99
N ILE A 428 -9.97 3.82 -23.95
CA ILE A 428 -8.99 4.81 -23.49
C ILE A 428 -8.73 4.58 -22.01
N GLY A 429 -7.48 4.30 -21.68
CA GLY A 429 -7.02 4.26 -20.30
C GLY A 429 -6.86 5.68 -19.74
N PRO A 430 -7.49 6.01 -18.59
CA PRO A 430 -7.37 7.35 -18.01
C PRO A 430 -5.92 7.70 -17.66
N PHE A 431 -5.13 6.73 -17.22
CA PHE A 431 -3.75 6.95 -16.78
C PHE A 431 -2.85 7.51 -17.90
N GLU A 432 -2.97 7.02 -19.12
CA GLU A 432 -2.16 7.50 -20.24
C GLU A 432 -2.40 9.00 -20.53
N VAL A 433 -3.66 9.42 -20.38
CA VAL A 433 -4.04 10.83 -20.53
C VAL A 433 -3.53 11.67 -19.35
N GLU A 434 -3.62 11.13 -18.14
CA GLU A 434 -3.10 11.76 -16.92
C GLU A 434 -1.58 11.90 -16.98
N ASP A 435 -0.87 10.86 -17.41
CA ASP A 435 0.59 10.89 -17.57
C ASP A 435 1.04 11.94 -18.60
N ALA A 436 0.29 12.11 -19.68
CA ALA A 436 0.54 13.19 -20.64
C ALA A 436 0.29 14.57 -20.02
N LEU A 437 -0.83 14.76 -19.31
CA LEU A 437 -1.17 16.04 -18.71
C LEU A 437 -0.18 16.52 -17.66
N VAL A 438 0.31 15.64 -16.77
CA VAL A 438 1.24 16.02 -15.69
C VAL A 438 2.63 16.42 -16.20
N LYS A 439 2.98 16.09 -17.44
CA LYS A 439 4.21 16.56 -18.11
C LYS A 439 4.14 18.04 -18.50
N HIS A 440 2.95 18.63 -18.53
CA HIS A 440 2.80 20.06 -18.83
C HIS A 440 3.19 20.89 -17.60
N PRO A 441 4.04 21.94 -17.73
CA PRO A 441 4.58 22.72 -16.61
C PRO A 441 3.52 23.35 -15.69
N ALA A 442 2.34 23.66 -16.23
CA ALA A 442 1.25 24.29 -15.47
C ALA A 442 0.43 23.27 -14.64
N VAL A 443 0.62 21.95 -14.83
CA VAL A 443 -0.18 20.92 -14.15
C VAL A 443 0.53 20.41 -12.92
N GLN A 444 -0.11 20.54 -11.77
CA GLN A 444 0.37 19.96 -10.51
C GLN A 444 -0.06 18.50 -10.37
N GLU A 445 -1.35 18.25 -10.54
CA GLU A 445 -1.96 16.91 -10.55
C GLU A 445 -3.23 16.93 -11.40
N CYS A 446 -3.67 15.77 -11.84
CA CYS A 446 -4.92 15.65 -12.60
C CYS A 446 -5.60 14.30 -12.38
N ALA A 447 -6.87 14.24 -12.73
CA ALA A 447 -7.67 13.03 -12.81
C ALA A 447 -8.49 13.03 -14.09
N VAL A 448 -8.57 11.87 -14.74
CA VAL A 448 -9.32 11.71 -16.00
C VAL A 448 -10.43 10.69 -15.81
N ILE A 449 -11.62 11.04 -16.32
CA ILE A 449 -12.80 10.16 -16.30
C ILE A 449 -13.52 10.19 -17.65
N GLY A 450 -14.40 9.21 -17.88
CA GLY A 450 -15.44 9.31 -18.89
C GLY A 450 -16.60 10.17 -18.38
N ALA A 451 -16.92 11.23 -19.10
CA ALA A 451 -18.08 12.10 -18.81
C ALA A 451 -19.17 11.88 -19.86
N PRO A 452 -20.48 11.94 -19.49
CA PRO A 452 -21.58 11.84 -20.46
C PRO A 452 -21.49 12.91 -21.54
N ASP A 453 -21.83 12.56 -22.79
CA ASP A 453 -21.88 13.47 -23.92
C ASP A 453 -23.03 13.06 -24.87
N GLU A 454 -23.86 14.01 -25.28
CA GLU A 454 -25.03 13.72 -26.10
C GLU A 454 -24.72 13.14 -27.48
N ILE A 455 -23.57 13.51 -28.06
CA ILE A 455 -23.22 13.11 -29.43
C ILE A 455 -22.37 11.83 -29.42
N ARG A 456 -21.46 11.68 -28.44
CA ARG A 456 -20.46 10.59 -28.38
C ARG A 456 -20.76 9.53 -27.35
N GLY A 457 -21.86 9.70 -26.60
CA GLY A 457 -22.17 8.87 -25.42
C GLY A 457 -21.25 9.15 -24.25
N THR A 458 -19.95 9.14 -24.49
CA THR A 458 -18.93 9.44 -23.47
C THR A 458 -17.73 10.17 -24.10
N ILE A 459 -17.24 11.19 -23.42
CA ILE A 459 -16.00 11.90 -23.74
C ILE A 459 -14.96 11.76 -22.65
N VAL A 460 -13.69 11.92 -23.01
CA VAL A 460 -12.61 12.06 -22.05
C VAL A 460 -12.69 13.44 -21.41
N LYS A 461 -12.83 13.49 -20.08
CA LYS A 461 -12.81 14.73 -19.28
C LYS A 461 -11.70 14.68 -18.26
N ALA A 462 -10.90 15.76 -18.19
CA ALA A 462 -9.84 15.93 -17.22
C ALA A 462 -10.23 16.94 -16.15
N PHE A 463 -9.91 16.63 -14.90
CA PHE A 463 -9.91 17.57 -13.77
C PHE A 463 -8.45 17.87 -13.44
N VAL A 464 -8.10 19.15 -13.42
CA VAL A 464 -6.70 19.60 -13.33
C VAL A 464 -6.52 20.55 -12.16
N VAL A 465 -5.54 20.27 -11.32
CA VAL A 465 -5.03 21.21 -10.31
C VAL A 465 -3.78 21.86 -10.88
N LEU A 466 -3.75 23.19 -10.87
CA LEU A 466 -2.66 23.96 -11.44
C LEU A 466 -1.52 24.17 -10.44
N VAL A 467 -0.30 24.26 -10.95
CA VAL A 467 0.85 24.74 -10.19
C VAL A 467 0.62 26.20 -9.81
N GLU A 468 0.97 26.59 -8.59
CA GLU A 468 0.82 27.95 -8.07
C GLU A 468 1.40 28.99 -9.03
N GLY A 469 0.64 30.07 -9.26
CA GLY A 469 0.98 31.13 -10.20
C GLY A 469 0.44 30.94 -11.62
N ASN A 470 -0.28 29.86 -11.89
CA ASN A 470 -1.02 29.65 -13.13
C ASN A 470 -2.52 29.91 -12.91
N GLU A 471 -3.18 30.52 -13.88
CA GLU A 471 -4.61 30.85 -13.82
C GLU A 471 -5.42 30.04 -14.85
N PRO A 472 -6.61 29.58 -14.49
CA PRO A 472 -7.54 28.95 -15.43
C PRO A 472 -7.86 29.86 -16.61
N SER A 473 -7.68 29.38 -17.84
CA SER A 473 -8.05 30.12 -19.05
C SER A 473 -8.40 29.19 -20.20
N GLY A 474 -9.18 29.70 -21.17
CA GLY A 474 -9.48 28.96 -22.39
C GLY A 474 -8.23 28.68 -23.25
N GLU A 475 -7.22 29.54 -23.17
CA GLU A 475 -5.93 29.34 -23.85
C GLU A 475 -5.17 28.17 -23.22
N LEU A 476 -5.17 28.08 -21.89
CA LEU A 476 -4.53 26.97 -21.17
C LEU A 476 -5.26 25.65 -21.42
N VAL A 477 -6.60 25.63 -21.47
CA VAL A 477 -7.37 24.44 -21.86
C VAL A 477 -6.91 23.93 -23.22
N LYS A 478 -6.80 24.84 -24.23
CA LYS A 478 -6.35 24.47 -25.57
C LYS A 478 -4.91 23.96 -25.58
N ALA A 479 -4.01 24.63 -24.84
CA ALA A 479 -2.62 24.22 -24.73
C ALA A 479 -2.49 22.81 -24.14
N LEU A 480 -3.23 22.49 -23.06
CA LEU A 480 -3.26 21.16 -22.46
C LEU A 480 -3.83 20.10 -23.40
N GLN A 481 -4.91 20.41 -24.14
CA GLN A 481 -5.48 19.52 -25.14
C GLN A 481 -4.49 19.22 -26.27
N ASP A 482 -3.81 20.23 -26.77
CA ASP A 482 -2.84 20.08 -27.86
C ASP A 482 -1.60 19.32 -27.37
N HIS A 483 -1.13 19.61 -26.15
CA HIS A 483 -0.04 18.86 -25.50
C HIS A 483 -0.34 17.35 -25.39
N VAL A 484 -1.55 16.97 -24.96
CA VAL A 484 -1.94 15.55 -24.91
C VAL A 484 -1.99 14.93 -26.31
N LYS A 485 -2.49 15.65 -27.32
CA LYS A 485 -2.51 15.16 -28.71
C LYS A 485 -1.12 14.92 -29.30
N GLU A 486 -0.13 15.69 -28.86
CA GLU A 486 1.27 15.52 -29.29
C GLU A 486 1.92 14.29 -28.65
N LEU A 487 1.55 13.97 -27.40
CA LEU A 487 2.16 12.88 -26.64
C LEU A 487 1.41 11.55 -26.72
N THR A 488 0.15 11.57 -27.15
CA THR A 488 -0.71 10.38 -27.22
C THR A 488 -1.44 10.29 -28.57
N ALA A 489 -2.18 9.19 -28.79
CA ALA A 489 -3.03 9.11 -29.96
C ALA A 489 -4.10 10.23 -29.97
N PRO A 490 -4.37 10.89 -31.11
CA PRO A 490 -5.23 12.07 -31.18
C PRO A 490 -6.65 11.88 -30.64
N TYR A 491 -7.17 10.67 -30.59
CA TYR A 491 -8.51 10.40 -30.04
C TYR A 491 -8.55 10.39 -28.50
N LYS A 492 -7.40 10.34 -27.82
CA LYS A 492 -7.28 10.22 -26.37
C LYS A 492 -7.33 11.54 -25.61
N TYR A 493 -7.13 12.68 -26.31
CA TYR A 493 -7.08 13.98 -25.64
C TYR A 493 -8.39 14.32 -24.89
N PRO A 494 -8.31 15.00 -23.73
CA PRO A 494 -9.49 15.40 -22.99
C PRO A 494 -10.28 16.46 -23.76
N ARG A 495 -11.55 16.15 -24.06
CA ARG A 495 -12.44 17.09 -24.75
C ARG A 495 -12.99 18.17 -23.83
N ALA A 496 -13.03 17.89 -22.56
CA ALA A 496 -13.37 18.84 -21.51
C ALA A 496 -12.27 18.84 -20.44
N ILE A 497 -11.95 20.04 -19.96
CA ILE A 497 -11.03 20.24 -18.84
C ILE A 497 -11.71 21.15 -17.82
N GLU A 498 -11.74 20.71 -16.57
CA GLU A 498 -12.23 21.49 -15.43
C GLU A 498 -11.08 21.69 -14.44
N PHE A 499 -10.87 22.95 -14.03
CA PHE A 499 -9.84 23.27 -13.05
C PHE A 499 -10.43 23.22 -11.65
N LEU A 500 -9.71 22.57 -10.72
CA LEU A 500 -10.08 22.43 -9.33
C LEU A 500 -8.95 22.96 -8.43
N GLU A 501 -9.29 23.39 -7.22
CA GLU A 501 -8.31 23.72 -6.19
C GLU A 501 -7.63 22.46 -5.66
N GLU A 502 -8.40 21.38 -5.49
CA GLU A 502 -7.90 20.06 -5.06
C GLU A 502 -8.74 18.92 -5.68
N LEU A 503 -8.12 17.77 -5.86
CA LEU A 503 -8.83 16.56 -6.27
C LEU A 503 -9.41 15.82 -5.06
N PRO A 504 -10.60 15.19 -5.17
CA PRO A 504 -11.14 14.35 -4.12
C PRO A 504 -10.25 13.11 -3.92
N LYS A 505 -9.81 12.90 -2.68
CA LYS A 505 -8.89 11.80 -2.34
C LYS A 505 -9.46 10.93 -1.22
N THR A 506 -9.03 9.68 -1.22
CA THR A 506 -9.24 8.78 -0.08
C THR A 506 -8.31 9.19 1.07
N ALA A 507 -8.55 8.62 2.24
CA ALA A 507 -7.66 8.74 3.38
C ALA A 507 -6.20 8.30 3.10
N SER A 508 -6.00 7.42 2.10
CA SER A 508 -4.67 6.98 1.64
C SER A 508 -4.04 7.85 0.56
N GLY A 509 -4.68 8.98 0.20
CA GLY A 509 -4.21 9.89 -0.85
C GLY A 509 -4.62 9.54 -2.27
N LYS A 510 -5.32 8.41 -2.49
CA LYS A 510 -5.75 7.99 -3.83
C LYS A 510 -6.93 8.82 -4.33
N ILE A 511 -6.90 9.19 -5.62
CA ILE A 511 -7.96 9.96 -6.26
C ILE A 511 -9.27 9.16 -6.30
N ARG A 512 -10.37 9.80 -5.89
CA ARG A 512 -11.72 9.21 -5.86
C ARG A 512 -12.48 9.49 -7.16
N ARG A 513 -12.10 8.82 -8.26
CA ARG A 513 -12.76 9.00 -9.57
C ARG A 513 -14.26 8.71 -9.56
N VAL A 514 -14.71 7.82 -8.67
CA VAL A 514 -16.15 7.54 -8.48
C VAL A 514 -16.91 8.81 -8.09
N GLU A 515 -16.35 9.63 -7.20
CA GLU A 515 -16.93 10.89 -6.77
C GLU A 515 -16.99 11.91 -7.92
N LEU A 516 -15.91 12.02 -8.70
CA LEU A 516 -15.88 12.87 -9.89
C LEU A 516 -16.96 12.43 -10.92
N ARG A 517 -17.10 11.12 -11.15
CA ARG A 517 -18.15 10.59 -12.05
C ARG A 517 -19.57 10.85 -11.54
N GLN A 518 -19.79 10.73 -10.22
CA GLN A 518 -21.10 11.03 -9.63
C GLN A 518 -21.45 12.51 -9.76
N ASN A 519 -20.48 13.39 -9.51
CA ASN A 519 -20.67 14.83 -9.67
C ASN A 519 -20.99 15.21 -11.12
N GLU A 520 -20.37 14.56 -12.10
CA GLU A 520 -20.69 14.80 -13.52
C GLU A 520 -22.09 14.31 -13.91
N LYS A 521 -22.51 13.13 -13.43
CA LYS A 521 -23.86 12.63 -13.65
C LYS A 521 -24.94 13.53 -13.05
N ASN A 522 -24.62 14.24 -11.96
CA ASN A 522 -25.55 15.16 -11.33
C ASN A 522 -25.60 16.54 -12.02
N LYS A 523 -24.62 16.86 -12.89
CA LYS A 523 -24.60 18.09 -13.72
C LYS A 523 -25.33 17.92 -15.05
N SER A 524 -25.47 16.67 -15.52
CA SER A 524 -26.20 16.30 -16.74
C SER A 524 -27.68 15.95 -16.41
#